data_0f2a1ae1d47a4bcd2c2d235925224609
#
_entry.id   0f2a1ae1d47a4bcd2c2d235925224609
#
_cell.length_a   1.000
_cell.length_b   1.000
_cell.length_c   1.000
_cell.angle_alpha   90.00
_cell.angle_beta   90.00
_cell.angle_gamma   90.00
#
_symmetry.space_group_name_H-M   'P 1'
#
loop_
_entity.id
_entity.type
_entity.pdbx_description
1 polymer ?
#
loop_
_entity_poly.entity_id
_entity_poly.type
_entity_poly.pdbx_seq_one_letter_code
_entity_poly.pdbx_strand_id
1 'polypeptide(L)'
;MPPVLHLNPQDVDTDEKRSKYSVAVVGCGHKGIFYATTFADVGFRVICTDANASIIKKLATGKTGFAIPETEAKLKRHITSEKICFVSELKKAVSQSDIIVIAITATVDEQKKGDYTGLVNTCKQVGAALHQGTLVVYGGIAGIGFTEGTIKELLENTSGLKAGQDFGLAYSPIVATTSTANLEFKIAAADASSLESASTIIKTVTKKVMEISDVKAAEIAILFSIAKQDANIALSNELAVFCENAKVDFFSVLKILSADDPSFRPSVVEEENKKEAYLLLESAENLNAKLKLPTLARQINEDMVKHAVILTADALRSCGKTLRRGKVAVLGSANPASTVGIFVGMLEQKGAKVSLYDPTARKEPIDTRMVKRSLNESVEGADCIVLISGQDQFGRLNLRKIKALMKKPSVMVDLVGKFDPTQVETEGFIYTGLGRRSDKK
;
A
#
# COMPACT_ATOMS: atom_id res chain seq x y z
N MET A 1 4.31 -8.95 36.25
CA MET A 1 5.01 -9.38 35.03
C MET A 1 6.29 -8.56 34.93
N PRO A 2 7.39 -9.10 34.41
CA PRO A 2 8.56 -8.27 34.13
C PRO A 2 8.21 -7.21 33.08
N PRO A 3 8.78 -6.00 33.17
CA PRO A 3 8.62 -4.97 32.16
C PRO A 3 9.18 -5.45 30.81
N VAL A 4 8.58 -5.02 29.69
CA VAL A 4 9.00 -5.46 28.36
C VAL A 4 10.41 -4.96 28.03
N LEU A 5 10.77 -3.77 28.51
CA LEU A 5 12.15 -3.33 28.53
C LEU A 5 12.93 -4.23 29.52
N HIS A 6 13.84 -5.08 29.05
CA HIS A 6 14.57 -6.14 29.77
C HIS A 6 13.86 -7.50 29.84
N LEU A 7 12.99 -7.80 28.89
CA LEU A 7 12.30 -9.07 28.80
C LEU A 7 13.26 -10.20 28.39
N ASN A 8 13.23 -11.32 29.13
CA ASN A 8 13.99 -12.49 28.75
C ASN A 8 13.21 -13.36 27.74
N PRO A 9 13.88 -14.07 26.81
CA PRO A 9 13.20 -14.96 25.87
C PRO A 9 12.30 -16.00 26.53
N GLN A 10 12.64 -16.45 27.76
CA GLN A 10 11.86 -17.40 28.53
C GLN A 10 10.52 -16.83 29.03
N ASP A 11 10.36 -15.52 29.07
CA ASP A 11 9.11 -14.86 29.52
C ASP A 11 8.04 -14.86 28.43
N VAL A 12 8.44 -15.14 27.17
CA VAL A 12 7.56 -15.12 25.97
C VAL A 12 7.68 -16.37 25.09
N ASP A 13 8.23 -17.46 25.61
CA ASP A 13 8.49 -18.68 24.84
C ASP A 13 7.20 -19.49 24.51
N THR A 14 6.12 -19.31 25.25
CA THR A 14 4.85 -19.97 25.03
C THR A 14 3.71 -18.98 24.78
N ASP A 15 2.63 -19.43 24.09
CA ASP A 15 1.42 -18.62 23.86
C ASP A 15 0.78 -18.15 25.17
N GLU A 16 0.80 -19.02 26.20
CA GLU A 16 0.25 -18.71 27.52
C GLU A 16 1.01 -17.54 28.19
N LYS A 17 2.34 -17.53 28.09
CA LYS A 17 3.14 -16.43 28.62
C LYS A 17 2.94 -15.15 27.84
N ARG A 18 2.89 -15.23 26.48
CA ARG A 18 2.63 -14.09 25.59
C ARG A 18 1.25 -13.48 25.81
N SER A 19 0.24 -14.29 26.12
CA SER A 19 -1.12 -13.79 26.40
C SER A 19 -1.23 -12.86 27.61
N LYS A 20 -0.19 -12.83 28.46
CA LYS A 20 -0.10 -11.91 29.60
C LYS A 20 0.29 -10.49 29.17
N TYR A 21 0.92 -10.34 28.01
CA TYR A 21 1.33 -9.05 27.47
C TYR A 21 0.33 -8.54 26.43
N SER A 22 0.12 -7.22 26.46
CA SER A 22 -0.78 -6.52 25.56
C SER A 22 0.00 -5.70 24.54
N VAL A 23 -0.43 -5.76 23.27
CA VAL A 23 0.15 -4.99 22.17
C VAL A 23 -0.86 -3.97 21.69
N ALA A 24 -0.59 -2.67 21.82
CA ALA A 24 -1.37 -1.65 21.14
C ALA A 24 -0.83 -1.45 19.72
N VAL A 25 -1.71 -1.55 18.72
CA VAL A 25 -1.39 -1.18 17.34
C VAL A 25 -2.08 0.14 17.03
N VAL A 26 -1.28 1.18 16.82
CA VAL A 26 -1.72 2.55 16.54
C VAL A 26 -1.57 2.84 15.05
N GLY A 27 -2.71 3.07 14.39
CA GLY A 27 -2.81 3.14 12.93
C GLY A 27 -3.23 1.78 12.35
N CYS A 28 -4.49 1.67 11.94
CA CYS A 28 -5.12 0.43 11.48
C CYS A 28 -5.23 0.34 9.96
N GLY A 29 -4.30 0.97 9.23
CA GLY A 29 -4.08 0.74 7.81
C GLY A 29 -3.57 -0.68 7.54
N HIS A 30 -3.18 -0.94 6.29
CA HIS A 30 -2.70 -2.25 5.86
C HIS A 30 -1.54 -2.79 6.74
N LYS A 31 -0.53 -1.95 7.02
CA LYS A 31 0.62 -2.30 7.87
C LYS A 31 0.19 -2.60 9.32
N GLY A 32 -0.69 -1.76 9.88
CA GLY A 32 -1.17 -1.97 11.26
C GLY A 32 -1.95 -3.26 11.45
N ILE A 33 -2.85 -3.60 10.52
CA ILE A 33 -3.61 -4.85 10.57
C ILE A 33 -2.68 -6.06 10.36
N PHE A 34 -1.63 -5.92 9.55
CA PHE A 34 -0.61 -6.94 9.42
C PHE A 34 0.09 -7.20 10.77
N TYR A 35 0.56 -6.16 11.46
CA TYR A 35 1.14 -6.29 12.81
C TYR A 35 0.13 -6.92 13.78
N ALA A 36 -1.10 -6.42 13.80
CA ALA A 36 -2.13 -6.90 14.71
C ALA A 36 -2.41 -8.40 14.54
N THR A 37 -2.60 -8.86 13.31
CA THR A 37 -2.84 -10.29 13.04
C THR A 37 -1.61 -11.13 13.31
N THR A 38 -0.42 -10.63 13.05
CA THR A 38 0.85 -11.33 13.26
C THR A 38 1.12 -11.55 14.75
N PHE A 39 0.94 -10.54 15.60
CA PHE A 39 1.08 -10.69 17.06
C PHE A 39 -0.03 -11.58 17.65
N ALA A 40 -1.26 -11.47 17.18
CA ALA A 40 -2.35 -12.31 17.63
C ALA A 40 -2.17 -13.80 17.22
N ASP A 41 -1.56 -14.07 16.05
CA ASP A 41 -1.24 -15.42 15.59
C ASP A 41 -0.31 -16.16 16.56
N VAL A 42 0.59 -15.43 17.21
CA VAL A 42 1.55 -16.00 18.19
C VAL A 42 1.12 -15.82 19.64
N GLY A 43 -0.13 -15.44 19.91
CA GLY A 43 -0.72 -15.50 21.25
C GLY A 43 -0.78 -14.22 22.05
N PHE A 44 -0.26 -13.09 21.57
CA PHE A 44 -0.43 -11.80 22.25
C PHE A 44 -1.88 -11.32 22.23
N ARG A 45 -2.25 -10.54 23.24
CA ARG A 45 -3.49 -9.75 23.23
C ARG A 45 -3.26 -8.45 22.48
N VAL A 46 -4.10 -8.14 21.51
CA VAL A 46 -3.87 -6.97 20.64
C VAL A 46 -5.03 -5.98 20.75
N ILE A 47 -4.69 -4.72 20.96
CA ILE A 47 -5.61 -3.59 21.03
C ILE A 47 -5.33 -2.67 19.84
N CYS A 48 -6.24 -2.61 18.89
CA CYS A 48 -6.12 -1.77 17.71
C CYS A 48 -6.80 -0.43 17.90
N THR A 49 -6.13 0.65 17.52
CA THR A 49 -6.69 2.01 17.55
C THR A 49 -6.29 2.81 16.32
N ASP A 50 -7.15 3.72 15.88
CA ASP A 50 -6.92 4.62 14.74
C ASP A 50 -7.59 5.97 15.00
N ALA A 51 -7.00 7.04 14.50
CA ALA A 51 -7.57 8.39 14.56
C ALA A 51 -8.92 8.48 13.83
N ASN A 52 -9.15 7.64 12.82
CA ASN A 52 -10.39 7.56 12.09
C ASN A 52 -11.35 6.52 12.71
N ALA A 53 -12.32 6.98 13.48
CA ALA A 53 -13.31 6.13 14.13
C ALA A 53 -14.14 5.27 13.15
N SER A 54 -14.28 5.67 11.87
CA SER A 54 -15.00 4.88 10.87
C SER A 54 -14.21 3.63 10.48
N ILE A 55 -12.87 3.72 10.42
CA ILE A 55 -11.97 2.58 10.19
C ILE A 55 -12.13 1.58 11.33
N ILE A 56 -12.09 2.03 12.58
CA ILE A 56 -12.27 1.18 13.77
C ILE A 56 -13.60 0.45 13.73
N LYS A 57 -14.71 1.15 13.47
CA LYS A 57 -16.05 0.53 13.36
C LYS A 57 -16.10 -0.54 12.28
N LYS A 58 -15.48 -0.30 11.13
CA LYS A 58 -15.43 -1.24 10.00
C LYS A 58 -14.60 -2.48 10.35
N LEU A 59 -13.41 -2.28 10.89
CA LEU A 59 -12.50 -3.37 11.27
C LEU A 59 -13.08 -4.25 12.37
N ALA A 60 -13.81 -3.69 13.32
CA ALA A 60 -14.50 -4.44 14.36
C ALA A 60 -15.52 -5.46 13.81
N THR A 61 -16.00 -5.27 12.57
CA THR A 61 -16.84 -6.26 11.87
C THR A 61 -16.03 -7.33 11.13
N GLY A 62 -14.71 -7.34 11.24
CA GLY A 62 -13.81 -8.25 10.54
C GLY A 62 -13.60 -7.90 9.04
N LYS A 63 -13.90 -6.67 8.65
CA LYS A 63 -13.75 -6.22 7.25
C LYS A 63 -12.63 -5.17 7.16
N THR A 64 -11.54 -5.50 6.48
CA THR A 64 -10.39 -4.58 6.34
C THR A 64 -10.66 -3.49 5.31
N GLY A 65 -11.36 -3.82 4.23
CA GLY A 65 -11.43 -2.98 3.03
C GLY A 65 -10.20 -3.06 2.14
N PHE A 66 -9.18 -3.81 2.55
CA PHE A 66 -8.04 -4.16 1.72
C PHE A 66 -8.40 -5.41 0.90
N ALA A 67 -7.91 -5.50 -0.33
CA ALA A 67 -8.19 -6.62 -1.23
C ALA A 67 -7.33 -7.87 -0.90
N ILE A 68 -7.11 -8.20 0.38
CA ILE A 68 -6.32 -9.35 0.83
C ILE A 68 -7.21 -10.30 1.63
N PRO A 69 -7.79 -11.33 0.98
CA PRO A 69 -8.72 -12.26 1.64
C PRO A 69 -8.12 -12.99 2.84
N GLU A 70 -6.83 -13.33 2.78
CA GLU A 70 -6.12 -14.02 3.87
C GLU A 70 -6.06 -13.15 5.13
N THR A 71 -5.76 -11.87 4.99
CA THR A 71 -5.73 -10.92 6.12
C THR A 71 -7.12 -10.74 6.75
N GLU A 72 -8.18 -10.68 5.93
CA GLU A 72 -9.56 -10.61 6.45
C GLU A 72 -9.95 -11.89 7.22
N ALA A 73 -9.56 -13.05 6.71
CA ALA A 73 -9.84 -14.33 7.37
C ALA A 73 -9.14 -14.43 8.74
N LYS A 74 -7.86 -14.06 8.81
CA LYS A 74 -7.07 -13.98 10.05
C LYS A 74 -7.71 -13.00 11.03
N LEU A 75 -8.04 -11.79 10.58
CA LEU A 75 -8.65 -10.76 11.41
C LEU A 75 -9.97 -11.24 12.03
N LYS A 76 -10.88 -11.82 11.24
CA LYS A 76 -12.14 -12.38 11.72
C LYS A 76 -11.93 -13.45 12.79
N ARG A 77 -11.00 -14.37 12.56
CA ARG A 77 -10.65 -15.43 13.51
C ARG A 77 -10.23 -14.84 14.86
N HIS A 78 -9.34 -13.83 14.83
CA HIS A 78 -8.81 -13.23 16.06
C HIS A 78 -9.79 -12.31 16.77
N ILE A 79 -10.73 -11.69 16.07
CA ILE A 79 -11.86 -10.98 16.70
C ILE A 79 -12.78 -11.98 17.42
N THR A 80 -13.13 -13.09 16.75
CA THR A 80 -14.01 -14.13 17.34
C THR A 80 -13.37 -14.81 18.55
N SER A 81 -12.04 -14.96 18.57
CA SER A 81 -11.30 -15.51 19.70
C SER A 81 -10.89 -14.47 20.75
N GLU A 82 -11.38 -13.24 20.64
CA GLU A 82 -11.09 -12.11 21.55
C GLU A 82 -9.61 -11.76 21.70
N LYS A 83 -8.75 -12.26 20.78
CA LYS A 83 -7.31 -11.91 20.74
C LYS A 83 -7.05 -10.50 20.18
N ILE A 84 -7.95 -10.01 19.30
CA ILE A 84 -7.90 -8.64 18.78
C ILE A 84 -9.17 -7.90 19.19
N CYS A 85 -9.00 -6.74 19.80
CA CYS A 85 -10.07 -5.80 20.09
C CYS A 85 -9.78 -4.42 19.49
N PHE A 86 -10.82 -3.61 19.34
CA PHE A 86 -10.75 -2.28 18.74
C PHE A 86 -11.22 -1.22 19.72
N VAL A 87 -10.41 -0.19 19.92
CA VAL A 87 -10.69 0.93 20.83
C VAL A 87 -10.54 2.24 20.07
N SER A 88 -11.51 3.14 20.17
CA SER A 88 -11.45 4.44 19.52
C SER A 88 -10.57 5.45 20.25
N GLU A 89 -10.31 5.24 21.53
CA GLU A 89 -9.50 6.13 22.37
C GLU A 89 -8.04 5.64 22.43
N LEU A 90 -7.14 6.36 21.74
CA LEU A 90 -5.72 6.00 21.65
C LEU A 90 -5.06 5.92 23.04
N LYS A 91 -5.28 6.91 23.88
CA LYS A 91 -4.70 6.94 25.25
C LYS A 91 -5.06 5.70 26.06
N LYS A 92 -6.31 5.24 25.95
CA LYS A 92 -6.77 4.02 26.63
C LYS A 92 -6.07 2.77 26.06
N ALA A 93 -5.91 2.67 24.75
CA ALA A 93 -5.18 1.57 24.13
C ALA A 93 -3.73 1.51 24.62
N VAL A 94 -3.03 2.66 24.63
CA VAL A 94 -1.63 2.76 25.03
C VAL A 94 -1.44 2.46 26.52
N SER A 95 -2.23 3.07 27.41
CA SER A 95 -2.09 2.88 28.86
C SER A 95 -2.37 1.45 29.35
N GLN A 96 -3.01 0.63 28.54
CA GLN A 96 -3.32 -0.77 28.81
C GLN A 96 -2.36 -1.76 28.13
N SER A 97 -1.31 -1.27 27.47
CA SER A 97 -0.45 -2.11 26.64
C SER A 97 1.02 -2.00 27.03
N ASP A 98 1.69 -3.13 27.01
CA ASP A 98 3.11 -3.28 27.32
C ASP A 98 3.99 -3.01 26.11
N ILE A 99 3.47 -3.23 24.90
CA ILE A 99 4.13 -3.04 23.63
C ILE A 99 3.25 -2.11 22.77
N ILE A 100 3.83 -1.07 22.22
CA ILE A 100 3.13 -0.09 21.38
C ILE A 100 3.74 -0.11 19.97
N VAL A 101 2.96 -0.52 18.98
CA VAL A 101 3.37 -0.47 17.56
C VAL A 101 2.75 0.75 16.91
N ILE A 102 3.55 1.73 16.53
CA ILE A 102 3.11 2.90 15.77
C ILE A 102 3.26 2.57 14.28
N ALA A 103 2.14 2.18 13.65
CA ALA A 103 2.09 1.74 12.25
C ALA A 103 1.66 2.86 11.28
N ILE A 104 2.03 4.10 11.58
CA ILE A 104 1.70 5.29 10.80
C ILE A 104 2.89 5.69 9.96
N THR A 105 2.68 5.78 8.65
CA THR A 105 3.67 6.30 7.69
C THR A 105 3.40 7.78 7.44
N ALA A 106 4.45 8.57 7.29
CA ALA A 106 4.33 9.95 6.83
C ALA A 106 3.65 10.00 5.46
N THR A 107 2.72 10.93 5.28
CA THR A 107 2.08 11.14 3.99
C THR A 107 2.89 12.13 3.14
N VAL A 108 2.55 12.26 1.87
CA VAL A 108 3.18 13.22 0.96
C VAL A 108 2.11 14.15 0.45
N ASP A 109 2.34 15.45 0.60
CA ASP A 109 1.43 16.51 0.20
C ASP A 109 1.40 16.75 -1.33
N GLU A 110 0.60 17.71 -1.77
CA GLU A 110 0.49 18.08 -3.19
C GLU A 110 1.77 18.74 -3.74
N GLN A 111 2.60 19.33 -2.86
CA GLN A 111 3.91 19.89 -3.20
C GLN A 111 5.02 18.84 -3.23
N LYS A 112 4.67 17.55 -3.04
CA LYS A 112 5.62 16.42 -3.02
C LYS A 112 6.58 16.47 -1.83
N LYS A 113 6.15 17.05 -0.71
CA LYS A 113 6.87 17.11 0.57
C LYS A 113 6.22 16.18 1.59
N GLY A 114 7.02 15.72 2.55
CA GLY A 114 6.52 14.88 3.63
C GLY A 114 5.57 15.65 4.55
N ASP A 115 4.38 15.10 4.77
CA ASP A 115 3.46 15.57 5.81
C ASP A 115 3.54 14.61 7.00
N TYR A 116 4.15 15.09 8.06
CA TYR A 116 4.38 14.37 9.30
C TYR A 116 3.33 14.68 10.38
N THR A 117 2.35 15.53 10.09
CA THR A 117 1.37 16.04 11.07
C THR A 117 0.64 14.92 11.80
N GLY A 118 0.16 13.92 11.06
CA GLY A 118 -0.52 12.76 11.64
C GLY A 118 0.37 11.95 12.58
N LEU A 119 1.62 11.70 12.17
CA LEU A 119 2.59 10.95 12.95
C LEU A 119 3.01 11.73 14.23
N VAL A 120 3.30 13.02 14.11
CA VAL A 120 3.63 13.91 15.24
C VAL A 120 2.51 13.93 16.28
N ASN A 121 1.27 14.13 15.84
CA ASN A 121 0.11 14.14 16.73
C ASN A 121 -0.10 12.79 17.43
N THR A 122 0.14 11.70 16.71
CA THR A 122 0.07 10.35 17.29
C THR A 122 1.16 10.14 18.33
N CYS A 123 2.42 10.50 18.06
CA CYS A 123 3.53 10.36 19.01
C CYS A 123 3.27 11.16 20.29
N LYS A 124 2.72 12.38 20.20
CA LYS A 124 2.31 13.17 21.38
C LYS A 124 1.25 12.46 22.22
N GLN A 125 0.25 11.85 21.58
CA GLN A 125 -0.81 11.13 22.30
C GLN A 125 -0.29 9.81 22.92
N VAL A 126 0.61 9.10 22.22
CA VAL A 126 1.27 7.91 22.74
C VAL A 126 2.12 8.27 23.97
N GLY A 127 3.00 9.27 23.85
CA GLY A 127 3.83 9.70 24.96
C GLY A 127 3.03 10.13 26.20
N ALA A 128 1.92 10.85 26.01
CA ALA A 128 1.04 11.27 27.12
C ALA A 128 0.37 10.10 27.88
N ALA A 129 0.38 8.89 27.35
CA ALA A 129 -0.18 7.69 27.96
C ALA A 129 0.85 6.58 28.20
N LEU A 130 2.11 6.83 27.86
CA LEU A 130 3.20 5.90 27.99
C LEU A 130 3.53 5.69 29.47
N HIS A 131 3.85 4.46 29.84
CA HIS A 131 4.28 4.11 31.20
C HIS A 131 5.66 3.44 31.19
N GLN A 132 6.30 3.41 32.35
CA GLN A 132 7.62 2.82 32.53
C GLN A 132 7.63 1.32 32.18
N GLY A 133 8.68 0.86 31.52
CA GLY A 133 8.85 -0.53 31.10
C GLY A 133 8.19 -0.90 29.77
N THR A 134 7.50 0.04 29.12
CA THR A 134 6.87 -0.16 27.80
C THR A 134 7.92 -0.24 26.69
N LEU A 135 7.65 -1.04 25.64
CA LEU A 135 8.42 -1.04 24.40
C LEU A 135 7.61 -0.35 23.28
N VAL A 136 8.16 0.71 22.72
CA VAL A 136 7.59 1.39 21.52
C VAL A 136 8.32 0.91 20.28
N VAL A 137 7.59 0.40 19.32
CA VAL A 137 8.12 -0.02 18.00
C VAL A 137 7.52 0.89 16.92
N TYR A 138 8.36 1.67 16.27
CA TYR A 138 7.93 2.42 15.09
C TYR A 138 7.98 1.52 13.87
N GLY A 139 6.80 1.19 13.34
CA GLY A 139 6.61 0.28 12.20
C GLY A 139 6.23 1.01 10.91
N GLY A 140 6.22 2.34 10.91
CA GLY A 140 5.91 3.18 9.74
C GLY A 140 7.16 3.55 8.92
N ILE A 141 6.99 4.48 7.99
CA ILE A 141 8.06 5.05 7.16
C ILE A 141 7.99 6.57 7.28
N ALA A 142 9.14 7.18 7.52
CA ALA A 142 9.32 8.63 7.62
C ALA A 142 10.64 9.05 6.95
N GLY A 143 11.01 10.32 7.06
CA GLY A 143 12.32 10.82 6.63
C GLY A 143 13.47 10.29 7.48
N ILE A 144 14.69 10.49 7.00
CA ILE A 144 15.91 10.00 7.66
C ILE A 144 16.13 10.72 9.00
N GLY A 145 16.44 9.95 10.05
CA GLY A 145 16.69 10.44 11.41
C GLY A 145 15.41 10.75 12.20
N PHE A 146 14.25 10.38 11.66
CA PHE A 146 12.96 10.72 12.28
C PHE A 146 12.72 9.93 13.58
N THR A 147 13.15 8.68 13.64
CA THR A 147 12.96 7.81 14.82
C THR A 147 13.75 8.29 16.02
N GLU A 148 15.06 8.50 15.87
CA GLU A 148 15.95 8.93 16.97
C GLU A 148 15.86 10.43 17.28
N GLY A 149 15.42 11.24 16.30
CA GLY A 149 15.14 12.66 16.47
C GLY A 149 13.70 12.87 16.94
N THR A 150 12.82 13.14 16.01
CA THR A 150 11.46 13.63 16.28
C THR A 150 10.60 12.68 17.11
N ILE A 151 10.58 11.38 16.80
CA ILE A 151 9.73 10.42 17.55
C ILE A 151 10.22 10.31 18.99
N LYS A 152 11.52 10.07 19.17
CA LYS A 152 12.13 9.98 20.51
C LYS A 152 11.84 11.24 21.33
N GLU A 153 12.15 12.42 20.78
CA GLU A 153 11.93 13.69 21.44
C GLU A 153 10.48 13.92 21.86
N LEU A 154 9.52 13.63 20.97
CA LEU A 154 8.09 13.76 21.27
C LEU A 154 7.64 12.82 22.38
N LEU A 155 8.08 11.56 22.35
CA LEU A 155 7.74 10.58 23.38
C LEU A 155 8.33 10.98 24.74
N GLU A 156 9.62 11.38 24.79
CA GLU A 156 10.27 11.82 26.02
C GLU A 156 9.62 13.08 26.60
N ASN A 157 9.39 14.11 25.76
CA ASN A 157 8.84 15.39 26.21
C ASN A 157 7.39 15.28 26.71
N THR A 158 6.60 14.35 26.15
CA THR A 158 5.20 14.22 26.56
C THR A 158 4.96 13.22 27.69
N SER A 159 5.85 12.21 27.85
CA SER A 159 5.76 11.25 28.93
C SER A 159 6.56 11.66 30.18
N GLY A 160 7.61 12.46 30.01
CA GLY A 160 8.63 12.72 31.04
C GLY A 160 9.60 11.55 31.26
N LEU A 161 9.47 10.46 30.49
CA LEU A 161 10.29 9.26 30.55
C LEU A 161 11.48 9.35 29.58
N LYS A 162 12.50 8.53 29.79
CA LYS A 162 13.72 8.48 28.96
C LYS A 162 13.81 7.18 28.16
N ALA A 163 13.99 7.29 26.85
CA ALA A 163 14.22 6.14 25.98
C ALA A 163 15.52 5.41 26.35
N GLY A 164 15.50 4.09 26.35
CA GLY A 164 16.61 3.22 26.75
C GLY A 164 16.76 3.04 28.25
N GLN A 165 16.05 3.81 29.06
CA GLN A 165 16.08 3.73 30.54
C GLN A 165 14.70 3.38 31.11
N ASP A 166 13.70 4.21 30.81
CA ASP A 166 12.35 4.06 31.33
C ASP A 166 11.43 3.33 30.33
N PHE A 167 11.67 3.48 29.04
CA PHE A 167 10.96 2.76 27.97
C PHE A 167 11.90 2.41 26.83
N GLY A 168 11.57 1.36 26.06
CA GLY A 168 12.32 0.99 24.85
C GLY A 168 11.79 1.70 23.62
N LEU A 169 12.68 2.11 22.70
CA LEU A 169 12.30 2.61 21.37
C LEU A 169 13.08 1.86 20.30
N ALA A 170 12.33 1.18 19.41
CA ALA A 170 12.87 0.45 18.28
C ALA A 170 12.19 0.86 16.98
N TYR A 171 12.89 0.71 15.87
CA TYR A 171 12.40 0.88 14.50
C TYR A 171 12.32 -0.48 13.84
N SER A 172 11.15 -0.85 13.33
CA SER A 172 10.95 -2.13 12.61
C SER A 172 9.89 -1.98 11.52
N PRO A 173 10.24 -1.36 10.38
CA PRO A 173 9.29 -1.10 9.32
C PRO A 173 8.98 -2.34 8.50
N ILE A 174 7.74 -2.41 7.98
CA ILE A 174 7.31 -3.43 7.03
C ILE A 174 7.08 -2.77 5.68
N VAL A 175 7.75 -3.27 4.64
CA VAL A 175 7.60 -2.79 3.26
C VAL A 175 6.60 -3.64 2.49
N ALA A 176 6.58 -4.96 2.72
CA ALA A 176 5.66 -5.89 2.05
C ALA A 176 4.79 -6.63 3.08
N THR A 177 3.50 -6.76 2.79
CA THR A 177 2.50 -7.26 3.75
C THR A 177 1.75 -8.51 3.25
N THR A 178 2.30 -9.21 2.25
CA THR A 178 1.59 -10.29 1.56
C THR A 178 1.69 -11.66 2.22
N SER A 179 2.76 -11.96 2.97
CA SER A 179 2.91 -13.26 3.67
C SER A 179 3.97 -13.17 4.77
N THR A 180 3.71 -13.80 5.92
CA THR A 180 4.67 -13.93 7.02
C THR A 180 5.70 -15.03 6.80
N ALA A 181 5.46 -16.00 5.92
CA ALA A 181 6.26 -17.22 5.79
C ALA A 181 7.72 -16.98 5.38
N ASN A 182 7.99 -15.92 4.61
CA ASN A 182 9.33 -15.55 4.16
C ASN A 182 9.73 -14.13 4.58
N LEU A 183 8.98 -13.50 5.49
CA LEU A 183 9.23 -12.14 5.92
C LEU A 183 10.44 -12.11 6.86
N GLU A 184 11.45 -11.35 6.49
CA GLU A 184 12.56 -10.97 7.35
C GLU A 184 12.21 -9.64 8.04
N PHE A 185 12.21 -9.65 9.37
CA PHE A 185 12.06 -8.41 10.13
C PHE A 185 13.43 -7.77 10.35
N LYS A 186 13.52 -6.50 10.02
CA LYS A 186 14.67 -5.65 10.33
C LYS A 186 14.33 -4.82 11.54
N ILE A 187 15.15 -4.92 12.56
CA ILE A 187 14.94 -4.23 13.83
C ILE A 187 16.16 -3.36 14.09
N ALA A 188 15.93 -2.08 14.34
CA ALA A 188 16.96 -1.16 14.72
C ALA A 188 16.60 -0.42 16.01
N ALA A 189 17.56 -0.16 16.86
CA ALA A 189 17.41 0.69 18.03
C ALA A 189 18.73 1.39 18.36
N ALA A 190 18.64 2.55 19.01
CA ALA A 190 19.81 3.35 19.40
C ALA A 190 20.52 2.79 20.62
N ASP A 191 19.83 2.02 21.45
CA ASP A 191 20.38 1.41 22.68
C ASP A 191 20.19 -0.11 22.68
N ALA A 192 21.08 -0.80 23.40
CA ALA A 192 21.12 -2.25 23.46
C ALA A 192 19.85 -2.85 24.10
N SER A 193 19.31 -2.23 25.15
CA SER A 193 18.13 -2.73 25.87
C SER A 193 16.88 -2.71 24.98
N SER A 194 16.68 -1.62 24.24
CA SER A 194 15.59 -1.50 23.26
C SER A 194 15.75 -2.53 22.13
N LEU A 195 16.97 -2.73 21.61
CA LEU A 195 17.24 -3.68 20.53
C LEU A 195 16.98 -5.12 20.98
N GLU A 196 17.49 -5.51 22.16
CA GLU A 196 17.31 -6.84 22.73
C GLU A 196 15.83 -7.15 23.00
N SER A 197 15.12 -6.20 23.61
CA SER A 197 13.70 -6.35 23.91
C SER A 197 12.86 -6.47 22.64
N ALA A 198 13.08 -5.59 21.66
CA ALA A 198 12.37 -5.64 20.38
C ALA A 198 12.69 -6.94 19.61
N SER A 199 13.95 -7.36 19.60
CA SER A 199 14.38 -8.61 18.98
C SER A 199 13.74 -9.83 19.64
N THR A 200 13.68 -9.87 20.98
CA THR A 200 13.02 -10.94 21.74
C THR A 200 11.55 -11.05 21.38
N ILE A 201 10.84 -9.93 21.32
CA ILE A 201 9.42 -9.91 20.91
C ILE A 201 9.24 -10.36 19.47
N ILE A 202 9.98 -9.82 18.52
CA ILE A 202 9.83 -10.14 17.09
C ILE A 202 10.26 -11.59 16.78
N LYS A 203 11.23 -12.14 17.49
CA LYS A 203 11.63 -13.55 17.36
C LYS A 203 10.52 -14.54 17.74
N THR A 204 9.50 -14.12 18.47
CA THR A 204 8.28 -14.93 18.69
C THR A 204 7.44 -15.06 17.41
N VAL A 205 7.54 -14.10 16.50
CA VAL A 205 6.79 -14.04 15.24
C VAL A 205 7.53 -14.73 14.10
N THR A 206 8.85 -14.54 14.00
CA THR A 206 9.69 -15.09 12.93
C THR A 206 11.09 -15.41 13.41
N LYS A 207 11.70 -16.42 12.80
CA LYS A 207 13.12 -16.73 13.03
C LYS A 207 14.07 -15.87 12.19
N LYS A 208 13.55 -15.15 11.19
CA LYS A 208 14.34 -14.30 10.29
C LYS A 208 14.32 -12.86 10.80
N VAL A 209 15.22 -12.55 11.70
CA VAL A 209 15.38 -11.20 12.28
C VAL A 209 16.78 -10.70 12.01
N MET A 210 16.90 -9.52 11.41
CA MET A 210 18.15 -8.79 11.25
C MET A 210 18.21 -7.66 12.26
N GLU A 211 19.14 -7.73 13.19
CA GLU A 211 19.38 -6.69 14.19
C GLU A 211 20.36 -5.65 13.65
N ILE A 212 20.04 -4.38 13.82
CA ILE A 212 20.78 -3.23 13.28
C ILE A 212 21.00 -2.24 14.41
N SER A 213 22.23 -1.86 14.66
CA SER A 213 22.58 -0.87 15.70
C SER A 213 22.44 0.59 15.24
N ASP A 214 22.42 0.83 13.93
CA ASP A 214 22.27 2.17 13.35
C ASP A 214 20.85 2.35 12.78
N VAL A 215 20.02 3.06 13.52
CA VAL A 215 18.62 3.35 13.13
C VAL A 215 18.56 4.16 11.84
N LYS A 216 19.46 5.11 11.66
CA LYS A 216 19.55 5.89 10.43
C LYS A 216 19.83 5.03 9.21
N ALA A 217 20.75 4.06 9.33
CA ALA A 217 21.05 3.12 8.26
C ALA A 217 19.81 2.26 7.92
N ALA A 218 19.03 1.85 8.92
CA ALA A 218 17.80 1.11 8.72
C ALA A 218 16.73 1.96 8.00
N GLU A 219 16.54 3.23 8.39
CA GLU A 219 15.63 4.17 7.72
C GLU A 219 16.03 4.40 6.25
N ILE A 220 17.32 4.64 6.00
CA ILE A 220 17.86 4.80 4.62
C ILE A 220 17.63 3.54 3.80
N ALA A 221 17.89 2.36 4.35
CA ALA A 221 17.74 1.09 3.64
C ALA A 221 16.29 0.86 3.16
N ILE A 222 15.30 1.26 3.95
CA ILE A 222 13.89 1.19 3.57
C ILE A 222 13.58 2.17 2.43
N LEU A 223 14.00 3.42 2.56
CA LEU A 223 13.79 4.43 1.52
C LEU A 223 14.50 4.05 0.22
N PHE A 224 15.71 3.44 0.29
CA PHE A 224 16.41 2.92 -0.89
C PHE A 224 15.67 1.73 -1.52
N SER A 225 15.08 0.85 -0.72
CA SER A 225 14.26 -0.27 -1.22
C SER A 225 13.06 0.26 -2.02
N ILE A 226 12.39 1.29 -1.50
CA ILE A 226 11.26 1.95 -2.17
C ILE A 226 11.72 2.62 -3.47
N ALA A 227 12.80 3.39 -3.43
CA ALA A 227 13.34 4.05 -4.61
C ALA A 227 13.81 3.07 -5.69
N LYS A 228 14.42 1.94 -5.29
CA LYS A 228 14.80 0.86 -6.21
C LYS A 228 13.57 0.27 -6.90
N GLN A 229 12.52 -0.04 -6.15
CA GLN A 229 11.27 -0.56 -6.73
C GLN A 229 10.64 0.45 -7.69
N ASP A 230 10.61 1.72 -7.30
CA ASP A 230 10.08 2.82 -8.13
C ASP A 230 10.86 2.97 -9.44
N ALA A 231 12.19 2.89 -9.38
CA ALA A 231 13.07 2.93 -10.56
C ALA A 231 12.88 1.72 -11.49
N ASN A 232 12.68 0.52 -10.93
CA ASN A 232 12.40 -0.68 -11.72
C ASN A 232 11.09 -0.54 -12.51
N ILE A 233 10.06 0.03 -11.88
CA ILE A 233 8.78 0.29 -12.54
C ILE A 233 8.95 1.35 -13.62
N ALA A 234 9.68 2.44 -13.35
CA ALA A 234 9.94 3.49 -14.34
C ALA A 234 10.66 2.94 -15.58
N LEU A 235 11.70 2.13 -15.36
CA LEU A 235 12.41 1.47 -16.46
C LEU A 235 11.46 0.53 -17.24
N SER A 236 10.66 -0.25 -16.55
CA SER A 236 9.66 -1.15 -17.16
C SER A 236 8.62 -0.36 -17.97
N ASN A 237 8.18 0.79 -17.48
CA ASN A 237 7.26 1.69 -18.17
C ASN A 237 7.87 2.25 -19.47
N GLU A 238 9.09 2.76 -19.43
CA GLU A 238 9.76 3.26 -20.64
C GLU A 238 9.97 2.17 -21.68
N LEU A 239 10.40 0.97 -21.26
CA LEU A 239 10.60 -0.16 -22.16
C LEU A 239 9.28 -0.70 -22.73
N ALA A 240 8.19 -0.64 -21.96
CA ALA A 240 6.86 -0.98 -22.47
C ALA A 240 6.44 0.00 -23.58
N VAL A 241 6.59 1.29 -23.38
CA VAL A 241 6.30 2.32 -24.39
C VAL A 241 7.23 2.16 -25.63
N PHE A 242 8.50 1.81 -25.43
CA PHE A 242 9.40 1.47 -26.52
C PHE A 242 8.88 0.29 -27.35
N CYS A 243 8.43 -0.79 -26.68
CA CYS A 243 7.87 -1.97 -27.34
C CYS A 243 6.59 -1.64 -28.13
N GLU A 244 5.72 -0.76 -27.62
CA GLU A 244 4.56 -0.27 -28.36
C GLU A 244 4.96 0.40 -29.67
N ASN A 245 6.00 1.25 -29.66
CA ASN A 245 6.50 1.92 -30.85
C ASN A 245 7.20 0.96 -31.82
N ALA A 246 7.91 -0.04 -31.27
CA ALA A 246 8.53 -1.11 -32.06
C ALA A 246 7.54 -2.15 -32.58
N LYS A 247 6.27 -2.10 -32.15
CA LYS A 247 5.20 -3.07 -32.46
C LYS A 247 5.52 -4.49 -31.98
N VAL A 248 6.17 -4.59 -30.84
CA VAL A 248 6.52 -5.84 -30.16
C VAL A 248 5.77 -5.95 -28.85
N ASP A 249 5.33 -7.15 -28.47
CA ASP A 249 4.71 -7.37 -27.17
C ASP A 249 5.79 -7.40 -26.08
N PHE A 250 5.74 -6.45 -25.15
CA PHE A 250 6.65 -6.33 -24.02
C PHE A 250 6.69 -7.59 -23.15
N PHE A 251 5.54 -8.23 -22.91
CA PHE A 251 5.47 -9.45 -22.12
C PHE A 251 6.14 -10.66 -22.78
N SER A 252 6.15 -10.68 -24.11
CA SER A 252 6.92 -11.68 -24.86
C SER A 252 8.43 -11.45 -24.70
N VAL A 253 8.88 -10.18 -24.69
CA VAL A 253 10.28 -9.84 -24.41
C VAL A 253 10.66 -10.25 -22.98
N LEU A 254 9.80 -10.01 -21.98
CA LEU A 254 10.04 -10.45 -20.61
C LEU A 254 10.22 -11.96 -20.50
N LYS A 255 9.41 -12.75 -21.21
CA LYS A 255 9.54 -14.21 -21.23
C LYS A 255 10.91 -14.65 -21.78
N ILE A 256 11.41 -13.99 -22.81
CA ILE A 256 12.74 -14.27 -23.41
C ILE A 256 13.86 -13.94 -22.41
N LEU A 257 13.72 -12.85 -21.68
CA LEU A 257 14.67 -12.46 -20.64
C LEU A 257 14.62 -13.34 -19.39
N SER A 258 13.66 -14.26 -19.29
CA SER A 258 13.39 -15.05 -18.06
C SER A 258 13.26 -14.17 -16.82
N ALA A 259 12.72 -12.96 -17.00
CA ALA A 259 12.58 -11.95 -15.94
C ALA A 259 11.29 -12.21 -15.15
N ASP A 260 11.38 -12.99 -14.08
CA ASP A 260 10.25 -13.25 -13.16
C ASP A 260 10.16 -12.23 -12.00
N ASP A 261 10.90 -11.13 -12.09
CA ASP A 261 10.84 -10.07 -11.06
C ASP A 261 9.49 -9.33 -11.14
N PRO A 262 8.61 -9.49 -10.13
CA PRO A 262 7.32 -8.80 -10.11
C PRO A 262 7.44 -7.28 -10.10
N SER A 263 8.58 -6.74 -9.63
CA SER A 263 8.84 -5.30 -9.63
C SER A 263 9.20 -4.76 -11.02
N PHE A 264 9.54 -5.63 -11.97
CA PHE A 264 9.86 -5.27 -13.35
C PHE A 264 8.65 -5.47 -14.27
N ARG A 265 7.54 -4.82 -13.94
CA ARG A 265 6.31 -4.82 -14.74
C ARG A 265 5.80 -3.40 -14.93
N PRO A 266 5.36 -3.01 -16.14
CA PRO A 266 4.82 -1.69 -16.38
C PRO A 266 3.51 -1.52 -15.60
N SER A 267 3.32 -0.34 -15.03
CA SER A 267 2.15 -0.02 -14.24
C SER A 267 1.77 1.45 -14.37
N VAL A 268 0.51 1.70 -14.65
CA VAL A 268 -0.09 3.05 -14.61
C VAL A 268 -0.52 3.39 -13.18
N VAL A 269 -1.03 2.39 -12.45
CA VAL A 269 -1.54 2.60 -11.10
C VAL A 269 -0.41 2.53 -10.10
N GLU A 270 -0.27 3.59 -9.35
CA GLU A 270 0.58 3.61 -8.17
C GLU A 270 -0.17 2.98 -6.99
N GLU A 271 0.47 2.03 -6.33
CA GLU A 271 0.04 1.58 -5.01
C GLU A 271 0.21 2.74 -4.01
N GLU A 272 -0.59 2.74 -2.93
CA GLU A 272 -0.60 3.83 -1.94
C GLU A 272 0.79 4.22 -1.41
N ASN A 273 1.73 3.27 -1.41
CA ASN A 273 3.08 3.43 -0.83
C ASN A 273 4.12 4.06 -1.79
N LYS A 274 3.79 4.31 -3.05
CA LYS A 274 4.82 4.78 -4.02
C LYS A 274 5.14 6.27 -3.87
N LYS A 275 4.25 7.05 -3.29
CA LYS A 275 4.57 8.43 -2.92
C LYS A 275 5.66 8.52 -1.83
N GLU A 276 5.89 7.46 -1.07
CA GLU A 276 6.96 7.38 -0.05
C GLU A 276 8.37 7.61 -0.65
N ALA A 277 8.57 7.39 -1.97
CA ALA A 277 9.82 7.74 -2.65
C ALA A 277 10.16 9.24 -2.55
N TYR A 278 9.17 10.12 -2.40
CA TYR A 278 9.38 11.54 -2.17
C TYR A 278 10.01 11.85 -0.81
N LEU A 279 9.81 11.00 0.21
CA LEU A 279 10.47 11.14 1.51
C LEU A 279 11.99 10.98 1.39
N LEU A 280 12.45 10.12 0.46
CA LEU A 280 13.88 10.03 0.14
C LEU A 280 14.39 11.30 -0.57
N LEU A 281 13.63 11.82 -1.52
CA LEU A 281 14.01 13.02 -2.26
C LEU A 281 14.07 14.24 -1.34
N GLU A 282 13.11 14.41 -0.45
CA GLU A 282 13.12 15.44 0.59
C GLU A 282 14.32 15.31 1.54
N SER A 283 14.58 14.07 2.01
CA SER A 283 15.75 13.80 2.86
C SER A 283 17.06 14.12 2.15
N ALA A 284 17.16 13.84 0.85
CA ALA A 284 18.33 14.17 0.05
C ALA A 284 18.50 15.69 -0.10
N GLU A 285 17.42 16.44 -0.34
CA GLU A 285 17.45 17.90 -0.37
C GLU A 285 17.97 18.49 0.95
N ASN A 286 17.48 17.98 2.09
CA ASN A 286 17.92 18.40 3.43
C ASN A 286 19.42 18.13 3.67
N LEU A 287 19.98 17.13 2.98
CA LEU A 287 21.41 16.79 3.00
C LEU A 287 22.21 17.46 1.89
N ASN A 288 21.61 18.39 1.12
CA ASN A 288 22.19 19.00 -0.09
C ASN A 288 22.66 17.99 -1.15
N ALA A 289 22.05 16.81 -1.20
CA ALA A 289 22.32 15.76 -2.17
C ALA A 289 21.25 15.76 -3.28
N LYS A 290 21.68 15.56 -4.54
CA LYS A 290 20.75 15.47 -5.69
C LYS A 290 20.68 14.04 -6.21
N LEU A 291 19.54 13.41 -6.05
CA LEU A 291 19.28 12.05 -6.54
C LEU A 291 18.62 12.11 -7.92
N LYS A 292 19.42 12.03 -8.98
CA LYS A 292 18.92 12.17 -10.37
C LYS A 292 17.99 11.02 -10.79
N LEU A 293 18.43 9.77 -10.60
CA LEU A 293 17.66 8.60 -11.03
C LEU A 293 16.32 8.47 -10.28
N PRO A 294 16.24 8.56 -8.96
CA PRO A 294 14.96 8.55 -8.25
C PRO A 294 14.01 9.68 -8.67
N THR A 295 14.53 10.88 -8.92
CA THR A 295 13.72 12.01 -9.41
C THR A 295 13.13 11.72 -10.79
N LEU A 296 13.96 11.22 -11.72
CA LEU A 296 13.51 10.86 -13.07
C LEU A 296 12.51 9.71 -13.04
N ALA A 297 12.75 8.68 -12.20
CA ALA A 297 11.82 7.56 -12.02
C ALA A 297 10.43 8.03 -11.61
N ARG A 298 10.34 8.97 -10.65
CA ARG A 298 9.06 9.56 -10.25
C ARG A 298 8.35 10.27 -11.41
N GLN A 299 9.08 11.05 -12.22
CA GLN A 299 8.51 11.75 -13.37
C GLN A 299 7.96 10.76 -14.41
N ILE A 300 8.73 9.72 -14.75
CA ILE A 300 8.31 8.68 -15.70
C ILE A 300 7.03 7.99 -15.20
N ASN A 301 6.99 7.57 -13.93
CA ASN A 301 5.85 6.86 -13.37
C ASN A 301 4.59 7.75 -13.34
N GLU A 302 4.72 9.02 -12.99
CA GLU A 302 3.61 9.97 -12.99
C GLU A 302 3.08 10.27 -14.41
N ASP A 303 3.95 10.30 -15.41
CA ASP A 303 3.57 10.54 -16.81
C ASP A 303 2.81 9.35 -17.43
N MET A 304 2.88 8.16 -16.83
CA MET A 304 2.15 6.98 -17.31
C MET A 304 0.63 7.16 -17.31
N VAL A 305 0.09 8.01 -16.44
CA VAL A 305 -1.36 8.34 -16.47
C VAL A 305 -1.72 9.07 -17.76
N LYS A 306 -0.87 10.01 -18.20
CA LYS A 306 -1.06 10.72 -19.49
C LYS A 306 -0.94 9.75 -20.66
N HIS A 307 0.04 8.83 -20.61
CA HIS A 307 0.22 7.78 -21.61
C HIS A 307 -1.03 6.87 -21.70
N ALA A 308 -1.58 6.45 -20.59
CA ALA A 308 -2.81 5.65 -20.54
C ALA A 308 -4.01 6.35 -21.19
N VAL A 309 -4.14 7.67 -21.00
CA VAL A 309 -5.17 8.49 -21.66
C VAL A 309 -4.94 8.53 -23.17
N ILE A 310 -3.70 8.68 -23.63
CA ILE A 310 -3.35 8.66 -25.06
C ILE A 310 -3.66 7.30 -25.66
N LEU A 311 -3.25 6.22 -24.99
CA LEU A 311 -3.50 4.86 -25.43
C LEU A 311 -5.02 4.56 -25.56
N THR A 312 -5.81 5.05 -24.60
CA THR A 312 -7.28 4.94 -24.65
C THR A 312 -7.88 5.73 -25.83
N ALA A 313 -7.38 6.94 -26.08
CA ALA A 313 -7.81 7.77 -27.20
C ALA A 313 -7.47 7.13 -28.55
N ASP A 314 -6.27 6.58 -28.68
CA ASP A 314 -5.80 5.92 -29.90
C ASP A 314 -6.56 4.64 -30.18
N ALA A 315 -6.85 3.85 -29.15
CA ALA A 315 -7.68 2.65 -29.27
C ALA A 315 -9.11 2.98 -29.79
N LEU A 316 -9.73 4.05 -29.30
CA LEU A 316 -11.01 4.53 -29.82
C LEU A 316 -10.87 5.04 -31.26
N ARG A 317 -9.82 5.78 -31.56
CA ARG A 317 -9.59 6.36 -32.90
C ARG A 317 -9.37 5.30 -33.97
N SER A 318 -8.72 4.17 -33.62
CA SER A 318 -8.50 3.04 -34.53
C SER A 318 -9.79 2.43 -35.10
N CYS A 319 -10.93 2.67 -34.45
CA CYS A 319 -12.24 2.20 -34.88
C CYS A 319 -13.21 3.35 -35.25
N GLY A 320 -12.68 4.53 -35.54
CA GLY A 320 -13.50 5.69 -35.96
C GLY A 320 -14.26 6.38 -34.81
N LYS A 321 -13.94 6.07 -33.55
CA LYS A 321 -14.53 6.70 -32.38
C LYS A 321 -13.60 7.75 -31.78
N THR A 322 -14.11 8.60 -30.91
CA THR A 322 -13.33 9.63 -30.21
C THR A 322 -13.65 9.62 -28.71
N LEU A 323 -12.73 10.12 -27.89
CA LEU A 323 -12.98 10.32 -26.45
C LEU A 323 -14.14 11.31 -26.22
N ARG A 324 -14.20 12.36 -27.03
CA ARG A 324 -15.24 13.38 -26.87
C ARG A 324 -16.62 12.76 -27.10
N ARG A 325 -17.47 12.81 -26.06
CA ARG A 325 -18.78 12.15 -25.98
C ARG A 325 -18.75 10.62 -26.00
N GLY A 326 -17.56 10.00 -26.06
CA GLY A 326 -17.38 8.55 -25.92
C GLY A 326 -17.75 8.10 -24.50
N LYS A 327 -18.40 6.95 -24.37
CA LYS A 327 -18.63 6.30 -23.09
C LYS A 327 -17.47 5.36 -22.78
N VAL A 328 -16.76 5.60 -21.67
CA VAL A 328 -15.63 4.80 -21.21
C VAL A 328 -15.96 4.15 -19.87
N ALA A 329 -15.99 2.82 -19.83
CA ALA A 329 -16.13 2.06 -18.60
C ALA A 329 -14.73 1.78 -18.01
N VAL A 330 -14.43 2.31 -16.83
CA VAL A 330 -13.17 2.12 -16.13
C VAL A 330 -13.35 1.08 -15.03
N LEU A 331 -12.50 0.05 -15.02
CA LEU A 331 -12.48 -0.99 -14.00
C LEU A 331 -11.28 -0.76 -13.08
N GLY A 332 -11.53 -0.26 -11.87
CA GLY A 332 -10.47 0.11 -10.93
C GLY A 332 -11.00 0.70 -9.63
N SER A 333 -10.10 1.22 -8.81
CA SER A 333 -10.45 1.81 -7.52
C SER A 333 -11.32 3.07 -7.67
N ALA A 334 -12.35 3.16 -6.84
CA ALA A 334 -13.24 4.32 -6.78
C ALA A 334 -12.72 5.49 -5.91
N ASN A 335 -11.48 5.38 -5.39
CA ASN A 335 -10.88 6.47 -4.61
C ASN A 335 -10.48 7.66 -5.53
N PRO A 336 -11.09 8.85 -5.40
CA PRO A 336 -10.80 10.00 -6.25
C PRO A 336 -9.34 10.51 -6.15
N ALA A 337 -8.70 10.32 -4.99
CA ALA A 337 -7.31 10.72 -4.76
C ALA A 337 -6.29 9.70 -5.32
N SER A 338 -6.76 8.57 -5.84
CA SER A 338 -5.90 7.55 -6.46
C SER A 338 -5.48 7.94 -7.87
N THR A 339 -4.48 7.25 -8.40
CA THR A 339 -4.08 7.34 -9.82
C THR A 339 -5.26 7.08 -10.76
N VAL A 340 -6.17 6.18 -10.37
CA VAL A 340 -7.40 5.92 -11.13
C VAL A 340 -8.31 7.15 -11.17
N GLY A 341 -8.46 7.85 -10.03
CA GLY A 341 -9.23 9.11 -9.98
C GLY A 341 -8.63 10.19 -10.89
N ILE A 342 -7.30 10.33 -10.89
CA ILE A 342 -6.60 11.26 -11.81
C ILE A 342 -6.85 10.87 -13.27
N PHE A 343 -6.72 9.59 -13.61
CA PHE A 343 -6.99 9.07 -14.95
C PHE A 343 -8.41 9.38 -15.40
N VAL A 344 -9.41 9.11 -14.55
CA VAL A 344 -10.83 9.42 -14.81
C VAL A 344 -11.03 10.90 -15.06
N GLY A 345 -10.49 11.78 -14.20
CA GLY A 345 -10.58 13.23 -14.37
C GLY A 345 -9.98 13.71 -15.70
N MET A 346 -8.84 13.15 -16.12
CA MET A 346 -8.24 13.48 -17.42
C MET A 346 -9.08 13.02 -18.62
N LEU A 347 -9.75 11.86 -18.53
CA LEU A 347 -10.69 11.41 -19.56
C LEU A 347 -11.89 12.35 -19.68
N GLU A 348 -12.46 12.79 -18.55
CA GLU A 348 -13.58 13.73 -18.51
C GLU A 348 -13.21 15.12 -19.05
N GLN A 349 -12.02 15.62 -18.71
CA GLN A 349 -11.50 16.87 -19.30
C GLN A 349 -11.39 16.81 -20.83
N LYS A 350 -11.15 15.61 -21.38
CA LYS A 350 -11.18 15.38 -22.84
C LYS A 350 -12.60 15.13 -23.38
N GLY A 351 -13.63 15.26 -22.55
CA GLY A 351 -15.04 15.18 -22.91
C GLY A 351 -15.61 13.75 -22.97
N ALA A 352 -14.94 12.76 -22.38
CA ALA A 352 -15.48 11.43 -22.22
C ALA A 352 -16.60 11.37 -21.16
N LYS A 353 -17.54 10.45 -21.33
CA LYS A 353 -18.51 10.09 -20.29
C LYS A 353 -18.00 8.85 -19.57
N VAL A 354 -17.47 9.00 -18.37
CA VAL A 354 -16.87 7.90 -17.64
C VAL A 354 -17.89 7.22 -16.73
N SER A 355 -17.87 5.88 -16.72
CA SER A 355 -18.50 5.03 -15.71
C SER A 355 -17.41 4.21 -15.03
N LEU A 356 -17.38 4.22 -13.69
CA LEU A 356 -16.36 3.54 -12.89
C LEU A 356 -17.00 2.35 -12.18
N TYR A 357 -16.33 1.22 -12.20
CA TYR A 357 -16.71 0.05 -11.43
C TYR A 357 -15.56 -0.40 -10.55
N ASP A 358 -15.80 -0.35 -9.24
CA ASP A 358 -14.92 -0.88 -8.21
C ASP A 358 -15.68 -1.95 -7.43
N PRO A 359 -15.31 -3.23 -7.59
CA PRO A 359 -15.97 -4.31 -6.87
C PRO A 359 -15.72 -4.29 -5.36
N THR A 360 -14.73 -3.52 -4.90
CA THR A 360 -14.43 -3.31 -3.48
C THR A 360 -15.13 -2.09 -2.89
N ALA A 361 -15.58 -1.17 -3.74
CA ALA A 361 -16.34 0.00 -3.30
C ALA A 361 -17.67 -0.46 -2.70
N ARG A 362 -17.81 -0.25 -1.40
CA ARG A 362 -19.06 -0.51 -0.70
C ARG A 362 -19.94 0.73 -0.78
N LYS A 363 -21.25 0.55 -0.51
CA LYS A 363 -22.36 1.50 -0.53
C LYS A 363 -22.17 2.79 0.34
N GLU A 364 -20.95 3.30 0.44
CA GLU A 364 -20.70 4.60 1.05
C GLU A 364 -20.94 5.70 0.00
N PRO A 365 -21.40 6.89 0.40
CA PRO A 365 -21.69 7.98 -0.53
C PRO A 365 -20.39 8.59 -1.07
N ILE A 366 -19.74 7.88 -1.99
CA ILE A 366 -18.79 8.47 -2.93
C ILE A 366 -19.68 9.19 -3.97
N ASP A 367 -19.25 10.32 -4.50
CA ASP A 367 -20.01 11.11 -5.49
C ASP A 367 -20.53 10.17 -6.60
N THR A 368 -21.81 9.79 -6.45
CA THR A 368 -22.37 8.51 -6.92
C THR A 368 -22.72 8.51 -8.39
N ARG A 369 -22.48 9.61 -9.14
CA ARG A 369 -22.89 9.69 -10.55
C ARG A 369 -22.01 8.82 -11.45
N MET A 370 -20.74 8.62 -11.11
CA MET A 370 -19.79 7.86 -11.94
C MET A 370 -19.65 6.40 -11.49
N VAL A 371 -19.67 6.12 -10.17
CA VAL A 371 -19.48 4.77 -9.64
C VAL A 371 -20.75 3.94 -9.80
N LYS A 372 -20.63 2.83 -10.53
CA LYS A 372 -21.74 1.92 -10.83
C LYS A 372 -21.81 0.77 -9.83
N ARG A 373 -23.03 0.31 -9.55
CA ARG A 373 -23.28 -0.76 -8.58
C ARG A 373 -22.89 -2.15 -9.09
N SER A 374 -22.85 -2.32 -10.40
CA SER A 374 -22.49 -3.58 -11.05
C SER A 374 -21.63 -3.35 -12.29
N LEU A 375 -20.84 -4.37 -12.62
CA LEU A 375 -20.06 -4.38 -13.85
C LEU A 375 -20.97 -4.19 -15.10
N ASN A 376 -22.11 -4.88 -15.15
CA ASN A 376 -23.02 -4.79 -16.28
C ASN A 376 -23.50 -3.34 -16.48
N GLU A 377 -23.88 -2.66 -15.41
CA GLU A 377 -24.31 -1.26 -15.45
C GLU A 377 -23.19 -0.31 -15.91
N SER A 378 -21.93 -0.61 -15.55
CA SER A 378 -20.81 0.23 -15.95
C SER A 378 -20.46 0.08 -17.43
N VAL A 379 -20.60 -1.12 -18.01
CA VAL A 379 -20.24 -1.40 -19.40
C VAL A 379 -21.41 -1.22 -20.38
N GLU A 380 -22.65 -1.06 -19.90
CA GLU A 380 -23.83 -0.90 -20.74
C GLU A 380 -23.74 0.34 -21.63
N GLY A 381 -23.74 0.10 -22.94
CA GLY A 381 -23.62 1.13 -23.97
C GLY A 381 -22.25 1.83 -23.95
N ALA A 382 -21.20 1.25 -23.32
CA ALA A 382 -19.85 1.76 -23.39
C ALA A 382 -19.23 1.56 -24.78
N ASP A 383 -18.41 2.51 -25.19
CA ASP A 383 -17.61 2.45 -26.41
C ASP A 383 -16.27 1.76 -26.16
N CYS A 384 -15.74 1.92 -24.95
CA CYS A 384 -14.47 1.38 -24.52
C CYS A 384 -14.56 0.91 -23.06
N ILE A 385 -13.92 -0.21 -22.77
CA ILE A 385 -13.64 -0.68 -21.42
C ILE A 385 -12.14 -0.53 -21.15
N VAL A 386 -11.78 0.06 -20.02
CA VAL A 386 -10.39 0.23 -19.58
C VAL A 386 -10.17 -0.55 -18.29
N LEU A 387 -9.28 -1.54 -18.34
CA LEU A 387 -8.82 -2.24 -17.15
C LEU A 387 -7.56 -1.54 -16.63
N ILE A 388 -7.68 -0.89 -15.48
CA ILE A 388 -6.60 -0.12 -14.87
C ILE A 388 -6.13 -0.69 -13.53
N SER A 389 -6.84 -1.68 -12.98
CA SER A 389 -6.49 -2.35 -11.71
C SER A 389 -6.32 -3.85 -11.91
N GLY A 390 -5.28 -4.42 -11.28
CA GLY A 390 -4.92 -5.84 -11.36
C GLY A 390 -5.75 -6.78 -10.47
N GLN A 391 -6.87 -6.35 -9.90
CA GLN A 391 -7.69 -7.18 -9.01
C GLN A 391 -8.07 -8.51 -9.67
N ASP A 392 -7.95 -9.62 -8.90
CA ASP A 392 -8.11 -10.98 -9.46
C ASP A 392 -9.46 -11.26 -10.09
N GLN A 393 -10.52 -10.63 -9.57
CA GLN A 393 -11.86 -10.77 -10.10
C GLN A 393 -11.98 -10.24 -11.55
N PHE A 394 -11.15 -9.30 -11.97
CA PHE A 394 -11.16 -8.82 -13.36
C PHE A 394 -10.54 -9.82 -14.34
N GLY A 395 -9.68 -10.73 -13.89
CA GLY A 395 -9.18 -11.82 -14.75
C GLY A 395 -10.21 -12.91 -15.09
N ARG A 396 -11.38 -12.89 -14.43
CA ARG A 396 -12.47 -13.87 -14.63
C ARG A 396 -13.67 -13.28 -15.33
N LEU A 397 -13.51 -12.18 -16.06
CA LEU A 397 -14.58 -11.50 -16.75
C LEU A 397 -15.14 -12.36 -17.91
N ASN A 398 -16.46 -12.44 -18.01
CA ASN A 398 -17.10 -13.04 -19.18
C ASN A 398 -17.12 -12.04 -20.34
N LEU A 399 -16.13 -12.12 -21.23
CA LEU A 399 -15.92 -11.18 -22.33
C LEU A 399 -17.11 -11.15 -23.30
N ARG A 400 -17.73 -12.30 -23.60
CA ARG A 400 -18.91 -12.38 -24.48
C ARG A 400 -20.08 -11.58 -23.92
N LYS A 401 -20.35 -11.74 -22.62
CA LYS A 401 -21.43 -11.01 -21.94
C LYS A 401 -21.15 -9.50 -21.92
N ILE A 402 -19.93 -9.11 -21.64
CA ILE A 402 -19.52 -7.70 -21.63
C ILE A 402 -19.68 -7.09 -23.02
N LYS A 403 -19.17 -7.75 -24.06
CA LYS A 403 -19.28 -7.29 -25.43
C LYS A 403 -20.72 -7.10 -25.87
N ALA A 404 -21.64 -8.00 -25.46
CA ALA A 404 -23.07 -7.91 -25.80
C ALA A 404 -23.73 -6.64 -25.21
N LEU A 405 -23.20 -6.09 -24.11
CA LEU A 405 -23.70 -4.88 -23.48
C LEU A 405 -23.08 -3.59 -24.05
N MET A 406 -21.95 -3.71 -24.75
CA MET A 406 -21.22 -2.57 -25.28
C MET A 406 -21.66 -2.18 -26.69
N LYS A 407 -21.33 -0.94 -27.08
CA LYS A 407 -21.52 -0.48 -28.46
C LYS A 407 -20.45 -1.06 -29.38
N LYS A 408 -20.89 -1.46 -30.58
CA LYS A 408 -19.96 -1.95 -31.61
C LYS A 408 -19.37 -0.78 -32.42
N PRO A 409 -18.10 -0.87 -32.84
CA PRO A 409 -17.11 -1.84 -32.43
C PRO A 409 -16.74 -1.68 -30.96
N SER A 410 -16.54 -2.78 -30.22
CA SER A 410 -16.22 -2.75 -28.78
C SER A 410 -14.71 -2.69 -28.59
N VAL A 411 -14.23 -1.72 -27.82
CA VAL A 411 -12.80 -1.51 -27.57
C VAL A 411 -12.45 -1.96 -26.14
N MET A 412 -11.32 -2.65 -25.97
CA MET A 412 -10.73 -2.99 -24.68
C MET A 412 -9.32 -2.43 -24.58
N VAL A 413 -9.06 -1.66 -23.52
CA VAL A 413 -7.71 -1.18 -23.15
C VAL A 413 -7.29 -1.86 -21.85
N ASP A 414 -6.25 -2.68 -21.92
CA ASP A 414 -5.69 -3.41 -20.77
C ASP A 414 -4.39 -2.76 -20.32
N LEU A 415 -4.47 -1.93 -19.28
CA LEU A 415 -3.31 -1.21 -18.73
C LEU A 415 -2.53 -2.05 -17.70
N VAL A 416 -2.95 -3.30 -17.47
CA VAL A 416 -2.37 -4.19 -16.45
C VAL A 416 -1.73 -5.43 -17.07
N GLY A 417 -2.05 -5.72 -18.34
CA GLY A 417 -1.59 -6.93 -19.02
C GLY A 417 -2.24 -8.21 -18.49
N LYS A 418 -3.49 -8.11 -18.01
CA LYS A 418 -4.22 -9.22 -17.39
C LYS A 418 -4.73 -10.23 -18.41
N PHE A 419 -5.03 -9.81 -19.62
CA PHE A 419 -5.65 -10.65 -20.66
C PHE A 419 -4.64 -11.07 -21.73
N ASP A 420 -4.88 -12.23 -22.30
CA ASP A 420 -4.22 -12.64 -23.57
C ASP A 420 -4.86 -11.87 -24.73
N PRO A 421 -4.08 -11.13 -25.54
CA PRO A 421 -4.59 -10.36 -26.66
C PRO A 421 -5.40 -11.21 -27.64
N THR A 422 -4.90 -12.42 -27.98
CA THR A 422 -5.54 -13.32 -28.93
C THR A 422 -6.91 -13.77 -28.46
N GLN A 423 -7.04 -14.06 -27.17
CA GLN A 423 -8.32 -14.43 -26.55
C GLN A 423 -9.33 -13.28 -26.64
N VAL A 424 -8.92 -12.05 -26.32
CA VAL A 424 -9.80 -10.88 -26.35
C VAL A 424 -10.25 -10.56 -27.80
N GLU A 425 -9.33 -10.64 -28.75
CA GLU A 425 -9.63 -10.44 -30.17
C GLU A 425 -10.54 -11.51 -30.76
N THR A 426 -10.34 -12.78 -30.35
CA THR A 426 -11.23 -13.89 -30.76
C THR A 426 -12.67 -13.65 -30.30
N GLU A 427 -12.87 -13.06 -29.12
CA GLU A 427 -14.19 -12.65 -28.66
C GLU A 427 -14.70 -11.40 -29.39
N GLY A 428 -13.87 -10.81 -30.30
CA GLY A 428 -14.23 -9.73 -31.23
C GLY A 428 -14.17 -8.32 -30.62
N PHE A 429 -13.29 -8.09 -29.67
CA PHE A 429 -12.90 -6.76 -29.24
C PHE A 429 -11.77 -6.23 -30.13
N ILE A 430 -11.69 -4.92 -30.24
CA ILE A 430 -10.46 -4.23 -30.63
C ILE A 430 -9.63 -4.10 -29.34
N TYR A 431 -8.50 -4.79 -29.29
CA TYR A 431 -7.65 -4.84 -28.09
C TYR A 431 -6.45 -3.91 -28.22
N THR A 432 -6.14 -3.22 -27.13
CA THR A 432 -4.90 -2.48 -26.94
C THR A 432 -4.46 -2.65 -25.49
N GLY A 433 -3.18 -2.80 -25.22
CA GLY A 433 -2.66 -2.93 -23.86
C GLY A 433 -1.39 -2.14 -23.65
N LEU A 434 -1.08 -1.81 -22.41
CA LEU A 434 0.19 -1.20 -22.06
C LEU A 434 1.35 -2.15 -22.43
N GLY A 435 2.32 -1.66 -23.22
CA GLY A 435 3.37 -2.48 -23.80
C GLY A 435 2.91 -3.45 -24.88
N ARG A 436 1.66 -3.31 -25.37
CA ARG A 436 1.06 -4.21 -26.36
C ARG A 436 0.31 -3.41 -27.42
N ARG A 437 0.79 -3.36 -28.62
CA ARG A 437 0.08 -2.70 -29.71
C ARG A 437 -0.49 -3.74 -30.68
N SER A 438 -1.78 -3.65 -30.95
CA SER A 438 -2.44 -4.47 -31.95
C SER A 438 -2.03 -4.00 -33.37
N ASP A 439 -1.58 -4.92 -34.21
CA ASP A 439 -1.15 -4.66 -35.60
C ASP A 439 -2.32 -4.65 -36.60
N LYS A 440 -3.56 -4.56 -36.19
CA LYS A 440 -4.64 -4.48 -37.18
C LYS A 440 -4.70 -3.10 -37.78
N LYS A 441 -4.22 -3.03 -39.06
CA LYS A 441 -4.51 -1.95 -40.00
C LYS A 441 -6.00 -1.85 -40.26
#